data_8113c314abc80daef2c3a9c665113ccc
#
_entry.id   8113c314abc80daef2c3a9c665113ccc
#
_cell.length_a   1.000
_cell.length_b   1.000
_cell.length_c   1.000
_cell.angle_alpha   90.00
_cell.angle_beta   90.00
_cell.angle_gamma   90.00
#
_symmetry.space_group_name_H-M   'P 1'
#
loop_
_entity.id
_entity.type
_entity.pdbx_description
1 polymer ?
#
loop_
_entity_poly.entity_id
_entity_poly.type
_entity_poly.pdbx_seq_one_letter_code
_entity_poly.pdbx_strand_id
1 'polypeptide(L)'
;MTKNFRLILILFFLILLNPIYVNSCDRAYNPSKITVAGGSITEILYFLEEESKIIAVDLTSNFPEETKKFPSIGYVRNLSAEGVLSLKPTLVIGEDDMGPPDVVNQIKKTGIDIIILKEEHTSEGIIDKIKCVGEIIGEKEKTIDIINSKIIPIKIELDNLSKNLKNQNIKVMFILTMDSGSPIV
;
A
#
# COMPACT_ATOMS: atom_id res chain seq x y z
N MET A 1 -48.28 20.86 8.76
CA MET A 1 -46.85 20.56 8.73
C MET A 1 -46.17 21.63 7.88
N THR A 2 -45.46 22.56 8.51
CA THR A 2 -45.00 23.80 7.88
C THR A 2 -43.87 23.51 6.85
N LYS A 3 -43.83 24.35 5.79
CA LYS A 3 -42.85 24.27 4.70
C LYS A 3 -41.39 24.15 5.21
N ASN A 4 -41.11 24.81 6.33
CA ASN A 4 -39.82 24.80 7.02
C ASN A 4 -39.47 23.41 7.65
N PHE A 5 -40.44 22.65 8.11
CA PHE A 5 -40.21 21.32 8.68
C PHE A 5 -39.79 20.30 7.59
N ARG A 6 -40.37 20.41 6.38
CA ARG A 6 -39.97 19.59 5.24
C ARG A 6 -38.55 19.94 4.77
N LEU A 7 -38.19 21.20 4.79
CA LEU A 7 -36.83 21.65 4.41
C LEU A 7 -35.77 21.12 5.39
N ILE A 8 -36.07 21.16 6.69
CA ILE A 8 -35.17 20.62 7.73
C ILE A 8 -35.01 19.10 7.59
N LEU A 9 -36.07 18.38 7.28
CA LEU A 9 -36.04 16.93 7.07
C LEU A 9 -35.19 16.54 5.83
N ILE A 10 -35.28 17.31 4.75
CA ILE A 10 -34.48 17.10 3.54
C ILE A 10 -33.00 17.41 3.79
N LEU A 11 -32.71 18.49 4.52
CA LEU A 11 -31.30 18.79 4.92
C LEU A 11 -30.72 17.71 5.84
N PHE A 12 -31.49 17.19 6.77
CA PHE A 12 -31.06 16.12 7.67
C PHE A 12 -30.80 14.80 6.90
N PHE A 13 -31.63 14.50 5.89
CA PHE A 13 -31.44 13.33 5.03
C PHE A 13 -30.24 13.45 4.09
N LEU A 14 -29.93 14.67 3.61
CA LEU A 14 -28.74 14.94 2.81
C LEU A 14 -27.43 14.79 3.61
N ILE A 15 -27.45 15.05 4.92
CA ILE A 15 -26.29 14.85 5.80
C ILE A 15 -26.03 13.35 6.05
N LEU A 16 -27.08 12.52 6.05
CA LEU A 16 -26.96 11.07 6.19
C LEU A 16 -26.48 10.34 4.93
N LEU A 17 -26.48 11.01 3.78
CA LEU A 17 -26.02 10.46 2.49
C LEU A 17 -24.55 10.75 2.18
N ASN A 18 -23.80 11.39 3.09
CA ASN A 18 -22.36 11.47 2.91
C ASN A 18 -21.78 10.06 3.03
N PRO A 19 -21.15 9.50 1.95
CA PRO A 19 -20.44 8.26 2.08
C PRO A 19 -19.35 8.48 3.12
N ILE A 20 -19.38 7.73 4.20
CA ILE A 20 -18.24 7.61 5.10
C ILE A 20 -17.16 6.96 4.22
N TYR A 21 -16.21 7.76 3.73
CA TYR A 21 -14.99 7.22 3.15
C TYR A 21 -14.28 6.45 4.27
N VAL A 22 -14.49 5.14 4.28
CA VAL A 22 -13.67 4.25 5.10
C VAL A 22 -12.27 4.36 4.52
N ASN A 23 -11.42 5.12 5.17
CA ASN A 23 -9.99 5.12 4.87
C ASN A 23 -9.51 3.70 5.15
N SER A 24 -9.00 3.02 4.13
CA SER A 24 -8.43 1.66 4.24
C SER A 24 -7.12 1.62 5.07
N CYS A 25 -6.80 2.71 5.76
CA CYS A 25 -5.57 2.92 6.52
C CYS A 25 -5.80 2.86 8.02
N ASP A 26 -6.84 2.16 8.47
CA ASP A 26 -7.05 1.95 9.91
C ASP A 26 -5.89 1.16 10.51
N ARG A 27 -5.49 1.55 11.71
CA ARG A 27 -4.42 0.87 12.45
C ARG A 27 -4.76 -0.60 12.65
N ALA A 28 -3.81 -1.48 12.30
CA ALA A 28 -3.94 -2.91 12.57
C ALA A 28 -4.01 -3.19 14.08
N TYR A 29 -4.74 -4.22 14.46
CA TYR A 29 -4.87 -4.62 15.86
C TYR A 29 -3.51 -5.03 16.45
N ASN A 30 -2.72 -5.78 15.69
CA ASN A 30 -1.40 -6.22 16.12
C ASN A 30 -0.42 -6.28 14.94
N PRO A 31 0.39 -5.24 14.68
CA PRO A 31 1.36 -5.21 13.59
C PRO A 31 2.74 -5.77 13.98
N SER A 32 2.85 -6.68 14.94
CA SER A 32 4.15 -7.17 15.44
C SER A 32 4.80 -8.24 14.56
N LYS A 33 4.01 -8.96 13.75
CA LYS A 33 4.46 -10.03 12.85
C LYS A 33 3.78 -9.86 11.50
N ILE A 34 4.42 -9.14 10.61
CA ILE A 34 3.84 -8.76 9.32
C ILE A 34 4.31 -9.72 8.24
N THR A 35 3.35 -10.31 7.52
CA THR A 35 3.59 -10.95 6.24
C THR A 35 3.21 -9.98 5.13
N VAL A 36 4.13 -9.74 4.20
CA VAL A 36 3.96 -8.72 3.16
C VAL A 36 3.78 -9.40 1.80
N ALA A 37 2.73 -9.01 1.09
CA ALA A 37 2.44 -9.42 -0.28
C ALA A 37 2.44 -8.20 -1.20
N GLY A 38 3.63 -7.79 -1.64
CA GLY A 38 3.87 -6.65 -2.49
C GLY A 38 5.21 -5.97 -2.22
N GLY A 39 6.03 -5.86 -3.27
CA GLY A 39 7.39 -5.33 -3.17
C GLY A 39 7.43 -3.89 -2.64
N SER A 40 6.53 -3.03 -3.11
CA SER A 40 6.51 -1.63 -2.70
C SER A 40 6.17 -1.46 -1.20
N ILE A 41 5.34 -2.31 -0.63
CA ILE A 41 5.03 -2.28 0.81
C ILE A 41 6.26 -2.71 1.62
N THR A 42 6.99 -3.73 1.14
CA THR A 42 8.25 -4.15 1.75
C THR A 42 9.26 -3.01 1.78
N GLU A 43 9.43 -2.31 0.66
CA GLU A 43 10.32 -1.14 0.57
C GLU A 43 9.89 -0.01 1.50
N ILE A 44 8.58 0.25 1.63
CA ILE A 44 8.05 1.25 2.56
C ILE A 44 8.39 0.88 4.01
N LEU A 45 8.24 -0.39 4.41
CA LEU A 45 8.57 -0.82 5.77
C LEU A 45 10.07 -0.62 6.08
N TYR A 46 10.96 -0.91 5.13
CA TYR A 46 12.39 -0.60 5.25
C TYR A 46 12.65 0.92 5.30
N PHE A 47 11.97 1.69 4.45
CA PHE A 47 12.10 3.15 4.44
C PHE A 47 11.66 3.80 5.75
N LEU A 48 10.67 3.21 6.42
CA LEU A 48 10.19 3.63 7.73
C LEU A 48 11.02 3.06 8.89
N GLU A 49 12.05 2.24 8.60
CA GLU A 49 12.89 1.57 9.62
C GLU A 49 12.08 0.65 10.53
N GLU A 50 11.13 -0.09 9.91
CA GLU A 50 10.19 -1.01 10.59
C GLU A 50 10.29 -2.45 10.05
N GLU A 51 11.38 -2.77 9.34
CA GLU A 51 11.64 -4.07 8.76
C GLU A 51 11.74 -5.19 9.81
N SER A 52 11.99 -4.85 11.06
CA SER A 52 12.01 -5.81 12.17
C SER A 52 10.65 -6.48 12.44
N LYS A 53 9.57 -5.85 11.98
CA LYS A 53 8.21 -6.39 12.05
C LYS A 53 7.91 -7.41 10.96
N ILE A 54 8.72 -7.46 9.89
CA ILE A 54 8.53 -8.39 8.76
C ILE A 54 8.95 -9.79 9.17
N ILE A 55 8.08 -10.77 8.94
CA ILE A 55 8.38 -12.19 9.15
C ILE A 55 8.45 -12.99 7.85
N ALA A 56 7.83 -12.50 6.78
CA ALA A 56 7.85 -13.13 5.47
C ALA A 56 7.45 -12.14 4.38
N VAL A 57 7.90 -12.37 3.16
CA VAL A 57 7.62 -11.52 1.99
C VAL A 57 7.24 -12.38 0.78
N ASP A 58 6.63 -11.77 -0.23
CA ASP A 58 6.37 -12.42 -1.49
C ASP A 58 7.58 -12.38 -2.45
N LEU A 59 7.48 -13.05 -3.59
CA LEU A 59 8.57 -13.13 -4.58
C LEU A 59 8.87 -11.78 -5.27
N THR A 60 7.98 -10.79 -5.20
CA THR A 60 8.21 -9.48 -5.81
C THR A 60 9.04 -8.56 -4.90
N SER A 61 9.18 -8.90 -3.63
CA SER A 61 9.94 -8.17 -2.62
C SER A 61 11.45 -8.40 -2.75
N ASN A 62 12.05 -7.86 -3.81
CA ASN A 62 13.45 -8.09 -4.18
C ASN A 62 14.40 -6.99 -3.69
N PHE A 63 13.89 -5.89 -3.17
CA PHE A 63 14.65 -4.75 -2.69
C PHE A 63 14.16 -4.32 -1.29
N PRO A 64 15.08 -3.88 -0.40
CA PRO A 64 16.53 -4.00 -0.51
C PRO A 64 17.02 -5.46 -0.47
N GLU A 65 18.31 -5.71 -0.71
CA GLU A 65 18.85 -7.08 -0.83
C GLU A 65 18.63 -7.92 0.45
N GLU A 66 18.56 -7.27 1.59
CA GLU A 66 18.28 -7.86 2.90
C GLU A 66 16.93 -8.57 2.99
N THR A 67 15.99 -8.29 2.06
CA THR A 67 14.70 -9.00 1.99
C THR A 67 14.86 -10.49 1.74
N LYS A 68 15.96 -10.91 1.10
CA LYS A 68 16.28 -12.31 0.82
C LYS A 68 16.42 -13.19 2.07
N LYS A 69 16.59 -12.59 3.25
CA LYS A 69 16.62 -13.31 4.53
C LYS A 69 15.26 -13.82 4.99
N PHE A 70 14.17 -13.25 4.48
CA PHE A 70 12.83 -13.63 4.91
C PHE A 70 12.32 -14.86 4.14
N PRO A 71 11.53 -15.73 4.79
CA PRO A 71 10.78 -16.76 4.11
C PRO A 71 9.87 -16.16 3.03
N SER A 72 9.77 -16.85 1.89
CA SER A 72 8.86 -16.43 0.82
C SER A 72 7.48 -17.08 0.99
N ILE A 73 6.43 -16.30 0.77
CA ILE A 73 5.04 -16.77 0.70
C ILE A 73 4.58 -17.09 -0.74
N GLY A 74 5.50 -17.09 -1.68
CA GLY A 74 5.20 -17.30 -3.10
C GLY A 74 4.93 -16.00 -3.86
N TYR A 75 4.30 -16.12 -5.01
CA TYR A 75 3.97 -14.96 -5.87
C TYR A 75 2.69 -14.28 -5.38
N VAL A 76 2.69 -12.94 -5.30
CA VAL A 76 1.59 -12.12 -4.75
C VAL A 76 0.20 -12.50 -5.28
N ARG A 77 0.08 -12.82 -6.59
CA ARG A 77 -1.18 -13.22 -7.23
C ARG A 77 -1.53 -14.71 -7.10
N ASN A 78 -0.62 -15.51 -6.53
CA ASN A 78 -0.80 -16.95 -6.39
C ASN A 78 -0.30 -17.46 -5.03
N LEU A 79 -0.86 -16.87 -3.98
CA LEU A 79 -0.54 -17.23 -2.59
C LEU A 79 -1.15 -18.58 -2.20
N SER A 80 -0.61 -19.18 -1.13
CA SER A 80 -1.19 -20.33 -0.46
C SER A 80 -1.63 -19.94 0.95
N ALA A 81 -2.88 -20.21 1.30
CA ALA A 81 -3.36 -19.95 2.66
C ALA A 81 -2.54 -20.73 3.70
N GLU A 82 -2.23 -21.99 3.44
CA GLU A 82 -1.39 -22.82 4.31
C GLU A 82 0.01 -22.22 4.46
N GLY A 83 0.63 -21.80 3.33
CA GLY A 83 1.96 -21.18 3.34
C GLY A 83 1.99 -19.92 4.21
N VAL A 84 1.01 -19.03 4.05
CA VAL A 84 0.90 -17.80 4.86
C VAL A 84 0.65 -18.13 6.34
N LEU A 85 -0.33 -18.99 6.62
CA LEU A 85 -0.76 -19.30 7.99
C LEU A 85 0.28 -20.08 8.79
N SER A 86 1.11 -20.90 8.13
CA SER A 86 2.20 -21.65 8.79
C SER A 86 3.21 -20.75 9.49
N LEU A 87 3.36 -19.52 9.01
CA LEU A 87 4.28 -18.51 9.57
C LEU A 87 3.69 -17.78 10.78
N LYS A 88 2.42 -18.01 11.10
CA LYS A 88 1.69 -17.42 12.24
C LYS A 88 1.79 -15.88 12.26
N PRO A 89 1.44 -15.20 11.16
CA PRO A 89 1.41 -13.75 11.14
C PRO A 89 0.34 -13.21 12.08
N THR A 90 0.52 -11.98 12.55
CA THR A 90 -0.52 -11.21 13.24
C THR A 90 -1.20 -10.22 12.29
N LEU A 91 -0.53 -9.91 11.18
CA LEU A 91 -1.01 -9.03 10.13
C LEU A 91 -0.51 -9.50 8.77
N VAL A 92 -1.37 -9.47 7.77
CA VAL A 92 -1.02 -9.60 6.36
C VAL A 92 -1.32 -8.26 5.68
N ILE A 93 -0.31 -7.63 5.08
CA ILE A 93 -0.51 -6.44 4.24
C ILE A 93 -0.20 -6.84 2.81
N GLY A 94 -1.11 -6.49 1.89
CA GLY A 94 -0.92 -6.78 0.47
C GLY A 94 -1.38 -5.64 -0.43
N GLU A 95 -0.99 -5.71 -1.69
CA GLU A 95 -1.46 -4.86 -2.76
C GLU A 95 -2.80 -5.38 -3.30
N ASP A 96 -3.50 -4.56 -4.10
CA ASP A 96 -4.85 -4.89 -4.57
C ASP A 96 -4.91 -6.06 -5.56
N ASP A 97 -3.77 -6.48 -6.08
CA ASP A 97 -3.61 -7.68 -6.90
C ASP A 97 -3.28 -8.96 -6.07
N MET A 98 -3.24 -8.85 -4.73
CA MET A 98 -3.00 -10.00 -3.85
C MET A 98 -4.10 -11.06 -4.02
N GLY A 99 -3.69 -12.28 -4.30
CA GLY A 99 -4.67 -13.33 -4.55
C GLY A 99 -4.11 -14.76 -4.50
N PRO A 100 -4.92 -15.74 -4.90
CA PRO A 100 -6.32 -15.63 -5.38
C PRO A 100 -7.32 -15.15 -4.31
N PRO A 101 -8.46 -14.56 -4.71
CA PRO A 101 -9.46 -14.05 -3.76
C PRO A 101 -9.95 -15.09 -2.74
N ASP A 102 -10.07 -16.35 -3.16
CA ASP A 102 -10.47 -17.44 -2.27
C ASP A 102 -9.45 -17.71 -1.16
N VAL A 103 -8.16 -17.59 -1.47
CA VAL A 103 -7.07 -17.71 -0.50
C VAL A 103 -7.10 -16.58 0.50
N VAL A 104 -7.29 -15.34 0.02
CA VAL A 104 -7.45 -14.16 0.88
C VAL A 104 -8.62 -14.35 1.84
N ASN A 105 -9.77 -14.84 1.32
CA ASN A 105 -10.94 -15.11 2.14
C ASN A 105 -10.70 -16.25 3.16
N GLN A 106 -9.93 -17.28 2.82
CA GLN A 106 -9.55 -18.33 3.76
C GLN A 106 -8.72 -17.76 4.92
N ILE A 107 -7.72 -16.91 4.62
CA ILE A 107 -6.90 -16.28 5.65
C ILE A 107 -7.75 -15.37 6.54
N LYS A 108 -8.64 -14.54 5.95
CA LYS A 108 -9.57 -13.67 6.71
C LYS A 108 -10.42 -14.43 7.73
N LYS A 109 -10.89 -15.62 7.37
CA LYS A 109 -11.72 -16.47 8.24
C LYS A 109 -10.98 -16.97 9.49
N THR A 110 -9.66 -16.90 9.53
CA THR A 110 -8.87 -17.30 10.72
C THR A 110 -8.79 -16.19 11.78
N GLY A 111 -9.30 -15.00 11.49
CA GLY A 111 -9.26 -13.85 12.39
C GLY A 111 -7.94 -13.06 12.36
N ILE A 112 -7.04 -13.37 11.44
CA ILE A 112 -5.83 -12.57 11.19
C ILE A 112 -6.22 -11.30 10.45
N ASP A 113 -5.67 -10.16 10.86
CA ASP A 113 -5.87 -8.91 10.14
C ASP A 113 -5.28 -9.01 8.72
N ILE A 114 -6.09 -8.71 7.73
CA ILE A 114 -5.64 -8.54 6.34
C ILE A 114 -6.01 -7.16 5.88
N ILE A 115 -5.01 -6.40 5.48
CA ILE A 115 -5.18 -5.06 4.91
C ILE A 115 -4.67 -5.07 3.48
N ILE A 116 -5.53 -4.68 2.55
CA ILE A 116 -5.21 -4.60 1.12
C ILE A 116 -5.15 -3.12 0.74
N LEU A 117 -3.99 -2.69 0.29
CA LEU A 117 -3.74 -1.33 -0.15
C LEU A 117 -4.03 -1.20 -1.63
N LYS A 118 -4.78 -0.16 -1.97
CA LYS A 118 -5.04 0.19 -3.36
C LYS A 118 -3.85 0.92 -3.96
N GLU A 119 -3.50 0.55 -5.19
CA GLU A 119 -2.46 1.24 -5.95
C GLU A 119 -2.99 2.51 -6.61
N GLU A 120 -2.28 3.62 -6.40
CA GLU A 120 -2.48 4.86 -7.14
C GLU A 120 -1.16 5.25 -7.80
N HIS A 121 -1.13 5.22 -9.15
CA HIS A 121 0.08 5.42 -9.95
C HIS A 121 0.39 6.92 -10.13
N THR A 122 0.45 7.66 -9.04
CA THR A 122 0.79 9.10 -8.99
C THR A 122 1.82 9.36 -7.90
N SER A 123 2.53 10.48 -7.98
CA SER A 123 3.47 10.88 -6.94
C SER A 123 2.79 11.15 -5.59
N GLU A 124 1.57 11.65 -5.63
CA GLU A 124 0.70 11.83 -4.47
C GLU A 124 0.29 10.47 -3.89
N GLY A 125 -0.12 9.52 -4.74
CA GLY A 125 -0.49 8.17 -4.33
C GLY A 125 0.64 7.43 -3.62
N ILE A 126 1.90 7.62 -4.04
CA ILE A 126 3.06 7.07 -3.33
C ILE A 126 3.15 7.62 -1.90
N ILE A 127 3.01 8.94 -1.75
CA ILE A 127 3.06 9.58 -0.43
C ILE A 127 1.92 9.09 0.46
N ASP A 128 0.72 8.96 -0.10
CA ASP A 128 -0.45 8.51 0.64
C ASP A 128 -0.35 7.03 1.01
N LYS A 129 0.25 6.19 0.15
CA LYS A 129 0.57 4.80 0.49
C LYS A 129 1.56 4.70 1.65
N ILE A 130 2.62 5.53 1.67
CA ILE A 130 3.59 5.58 2.77
C ILE A 130 2.89 5.98 4.08
N LYS A 131 2.04 7.03 4.05
CA LYS A 131 1.24 7.44 5.22
C LYS A 131 0.34 6.31 5.71
N CYS A 132 -0.33 5.64 4.77
CA CYS A 132 -1.24 4.55 5.05
C CYS A 132 -0.51 3.39 5.76
N VAL A 133 0.62 2.94 5.23
CA VAL A 133 1.44 1.90 5.87
C VAL A 133 1.85 2.34 7.27
N GLY A 134 2.33 3.58 7.43
CA GLY A 134 2.71 4.12 8.74
C GLY A 134 1.54 4.13 9.76
N GLU A 135 0.33 4.44 9.31
CA GLU A 135 -0.86 4.42 10.16
C GLU A 135 -1.25 2.99 10.56
N ILE A 136 -1.23 2.05 9.61
CA ILE A 136 -1.51 0.62 9.83
C ILE A 136 -0.58 0.04 10.90
N ILE A 137 0.71 0.34 10.83
CA ILE A 137 1.71 -0.21 11.77
C ILE A 137 1.82 0.57 13.08
N GLY A 138 1.05 1.67 13.21
CA GLY A 138 1.01 2.51 14.41
C GLY A 138 2.12 3.54 14.54
N GLU A 139 2.84 3.85 13.45
CA GLU A 139 3.98 4.77 13.38
C GLU A 139 3.65 6.07 12.62
N LYS A 140 2.43 6.59 12.80
CA LYS A 140 1.91 7.75 12.06
C LYS A 140 2.80 8.99 12.16
N GLU A 141 3.20 9.37 13.38
CA GLU A 141 3.99 10.59 13.60
C GLU A 141 5.38 10.46 13.00
N LYS A 142 6.09 9.35 13.30
CA LYS A 142 7.39 9.03 12.68
C LYS A 142 7.32 9.07 11.16
N THR A 143 6.27 8.51 10.59
CA THR A 143 6.07 8.49 9.15
C THR A 143 5.93 9.89 8.56
N ILE A 144 5.15 10.77 9.21
CA ILE A 144 4.98 12.17 8.77
C ILE A 144 6.32 12.90 8.78
N ASP A 145 7.12 12.73 9.84
CA ASP A 145 8.44 13.35 9.96
C ASP A 145 9.41 12.87 8.86
N ILE A 146 9.42 11.57 8.57
CA ILE A 146 10.22 11.00 7.49
C ILE A 146 9.77 11.54 6.12
N ILE A 147 8.48 11.61 5.86
CA ILE A 147 7.95 12.16 4.60
C ILE A 147 8.37 13.61 4.44
N ASN A 148 8.18 14.43 5.47
CA ASN A 148 8.51 15.85 5.42
C ASN A 148 10.01 16.11 5.23
N SER A 149 10.86 15.30 5.84
CA SER A 149 12.32 15.48 5.79
C SER A 149 12.95 14.85 4.54
N LYS A 150 12.45 13.71 4.07
CA LYS A 150 13.11 12.94 3.00
C LYS A 150 12.34 13.00 1.65
N ILE A 151 11.00 12.98 1.65
CA ILE A 151 10.21 12.87 0.42
C ILE A 151 9.81 14.23 -0.13
N ILE A 152 9.28 15.12 0.70
CA ILE A 152 8.76 16.41 0.22
C ILE A 152 9.82 17.25 -0.50
N PRO A 153 11.09 17.34 -0.04
CA PRO A 153 12.12 18.07 -0.77
C PRO A 153 12.37 17.51 -2.18
N ILE A 154 12.42 16.18 -2.31
CA ILE A 154 12.60 15.51 -3.62
C ILE A 154 11.40 15.76 -4.53
N LYS A 155 10.17 15.69 -3.99
CA LYS A 155 8.95 15.97 -4.74
C LYS A 155 8.95 17.40 -5.30
N ILE A 156 9.33 18.39 -4.49
CA ILE A 156 9.41 19.79 -4.94
C ILE A 156 10.41 19.94 -6.09
N GLU A 157 11.56 19.28 -6.02
CA GLU A 157 12.55 19.30 -7.09
C GLU A 157 12.02 18.64 -8.36
N LEU A 158 11.40 17.47 -8.27
CA LEU A 158 10.78 16.78 -9.40
C LEU A 158 9.66 17.60 -10.04
N ASP A 159 8.81 18.24 -9.26
CA ASP A 159 7.74 19.12 -9.75
C ASP A 159 8.31 20.32 -10.53
N ASN A 160 9.42 20.89 -10.06
CA ASN A 160 10.12 21.98 -10.74
C ASN A 160 10.76 21.52 -12.05
N LEU A 161 11.42 20.36 -12.07
CA LEU A 161 11.98 19.75 -13.27
C LEU A 161 10.87 19.45 -14.28
N SER A 162 9.76 18.86 -13.85
CA SER A 162 8.61 18.56 -14.71
C SER A 162 8.04 19.82 -15.37
N LYS A 163 7.91 20.93 -14.64
CA LYS A 163 7.46 22.21 -15.19
C LYS A 163 8.40 22.72 -16.30
N ASN A 164 9.71 22.59 -16.09
CA ASN A 164 10.72 23.05 -17.06
C ASN A 164 10.74 22.18 -18.33
N LEU A 165 10.36 20.90 -18.23
CA LEU A 165 10.35 19.93 -19.33
C LEU A 165 9.01 19.91 -20.11
N LYS A 166 7.96 20.54 -19.60
CA LYS A 166 6.59 20.48 -20.14
C LYS A 166 6.45 20.86 -21.63
N ASN A 167 7.40 21.64 -22.16
CA ASN A 167 7.41 22.07 -23.55
C ASN A 167 8.42 21.31 -24.42
N GLN A 168 9.05 20.27 -23.88
CA GLN A 168 10.01 19.45 -24.62
C GLN A 168 9.36 18.16 -25.10
N ASN A 169 9.53 17.87 -26.38
CA ASN A 169 8.99 16.64 -26.98
C ASN A 169 9.96 15.47 -26.69
N ILE A 170 9.96 15.01 -25.44
CA ILE A 170 10.85 13.94 -24.99
C ILE A 170 10.20 12.60 -25.32
N LYS A 171 10.94 11.76 -26.07
CA LYS A 171 10.55 10.36 -26.29
C LYS A 171 11.21 9.49 -25.24
N VAL A 172 10.40 8.72 -24.51
CA VAL A 172 10.86 7.78 -23.47
C VAL A 172 10.51 6.37 -23.90
N MET A 173 11.46 5.44 -23.79
CA MET A 173 11.22 4.02 -23.91
C MET A 173 11.35 3.39 -22.52
N PHE A 174 10.32 2.67 -22.10
CA PHE A 174 10.36 1.89 -20.87
C PHE A 174 10.55 0.42 -21.20
N ILE A 175 11.61 -0.21 -20.68
CA ILE A 175 11.90 -1.63 -20.93
C ILE A 175 11.64 -2.38 -19.60
N LEU A 176 10.64 -3.26 -19.61
CA LEU A 176 10.29 -4.06 -18.45
C LEU A 176 11.23 -5.25 -18.28
N THR A 177 11.56 -5.93 -19.37
CA THR A 177 12.47 -7.08 -19.39
C THR A 177 13.00 -7.34 -20.79
N MET A 178 13.95 -8.25 -20.89
CA MET A 178 14.48 -8.71 -22.19
C MET A 178 14.19 -10.21 -22.28
N ASP A 179 13.53 -10.63 -23.37
CA ASP A 179 13.34 -12.04 -23.70
C ASP A 179 14.09 -12.38 -24.98
N SER A 180 14.98 -13.39 -24.89
CA SER A 180 15.74 -13.89 -26.05
C SER A 180 16.44 -12.80 -26.88
N GLY A 181 16.86 -11.71 -26.20
CA GLY A 181 17.51 -10.55 -26.85
C GLY A 181 16.58 -9.49 -27.40
N SER A 182 15.27 -9.64 -27.23
CA SER A 182 14.28 -8.63 -27.62
C SER A 182 13.67 -7.95 -26.38
N PRO A 183 13.55 -6.60 -26.36
CA PRO A 183 12.91 -5.91 -25.26
C PRO A 183 11.40 -6.15 -25.24
N ILE A 184 10.85 -6.36 -24.04
CA ILE A 184 9.41 -6.29 -23.79
C ILE A 184 9.12 -4.89 -23.24
N VAL A 185 8.29 -4.16 -23.95
CA VAL A 185 7.95 -2.74 -23.70
C VAL A 185 6.53 -2.62 -23.20
#